data_552af0f37d3c2dacbf3e9ed1a25cba2d
#
_entry.id   552af0f37d3c2dacbf3e9ed1a25cba2d
#
_cell.length_a   1.000
_cell.length_b   1.000
_cell.length_c   1.000
_cell.angle_alpha   90.00
_cell.angle_beta   90.00
_cell.angle_gamma   90.00
#
_symmetry.space_group_name_H-M   'P 1'
#
loop_
_entity.id
_entity.type
_entity.pdbx_description
1 polymer ?
#
loop_
_entity_poly.entity_id
_entity_poly.type
_entity_poly.pdbx_seq_one_letter_code
_entity_poly.pdbx_strand_id
1 'polypeptide(L)'
;MRKIDLKVLWSLLSALFFAAGTASALYFRLDGDRLWLQAEQTPLVDVLEQFSRVGVGVRLDPSIQSTVTGLILGQDIDEALEALLEGYDYLLTWKMLRGPLGRVPKLKEIQVYVPGSAASARPMPKKSTRFDATRGVAGTSPEFVKDELLVGTRPGTTYAQFQGLLDQIGGMIVEADAATGVYLIRFPTGTNVEALLRQLGRNPLIAHAELNYVTRLPGGLSTGFPSLPAVSPPADGSIPVAVLDSGLDPSAGLAPLVSAGWDAVDPERNLSDPDGHGTQMAFLASGVLAADGFSASGATLPLVSVRAFDEDGKTSNFALMQALAYAEKAGAKVVNMSWGSEVDSEFMRTAIQVAAQQGLILVAAAGNEPTGNAVYPAAYSDVIAVGGVGADGQPWANSNHGAFVDVSAPASATLPSGSYVGTSISSAAVAHALAQYLNQRPGTTVAAARAALAAALSPAPAGGYGAGVLDAAALRRLLNP
;
A
#
# COMPACT_ATOMS: atom_id res chain seq x y z
N MET A 1 -10.06 12.16 53.68
CA MET A 1 -9.51 11.64 52.44
C MET A 1 -8.30 10.78 52.79
N ARG A 2 -8.46 9.43 52.75
CA ARG A 2 -7.34 8.50 53.03
C ARG A 2 -6.44 8.43 51.77
N LYS A 3 -5.16 8.79 51.94
CA LYS A 3 -4.14 8.52 50.91
C LYS A 3 -4.06 7.01 50.77
N ILE A 4 -4.43 6.51 49.61
CA ILE A 4 -4.19 5.11 49.22
C ILE A 4 -2.70 4.99 48.93
N ASP A 5 -2.04 4.09 49.68
CA ASP A 5 -0.59 3.86 49.55
C ASP A 5 -0.30 3.23 48.20
N LEU A 6 0.42 3.94 47.37
CA LEU A 6 0.75 3.54 45.99
C LEU A 6 1.44 2.15 45.94
N LYS A 7 2.08 1.73 47.03
CA LYS A 7 2.71 0.42 47.15
C LYS A 7 1.71 -0.74 47.25
N VAL A 8 0.50 -0.52 47.75
CA VAL A 8 -0.54 -1.54 47.86
C VAL A 8 -1.29 -1.71 46.53
N LEU A 9 -1.41 -0.66 45.73
CA LEU A 9 -1.92 -0.74 44.35
C LEU A 9 -0.96 -1.51 43.44
N TRP A 10 0.34 -1.40 43.69
CA TRP A 10 1.39 -2.10 42.94
C TRP A 10 1.35 -3.63 43.14
N SER A 11 1.04 -4.09 44.36
CA SER A 11 0.95 -5.54 44.65
C SER A 11 -0.34 -6.20 44.11
N LEU A 12 -1.42 -5.45 43.92
CA LEU A 12 -2.70 -5.97 43.39
C LEU A 12 -2.74 -5.98 41.85
N LEU A 13 -2.11 -5.02 41.19
CA LEU A 13 -2.00 -4.99 39.71
C LEU A 13 -0.94 -5.99 39.19
N SER A 14 0.17 -6.18 39.92
CA SER A 14 1.16 -7.20 39.58
C SER A 14 0.61 -8.64 39.70
N ALA A 15 -0.32 -8.91 40.63
CA ALA A 15 -0.90 -10.25 40.83
C ALA A 15 -1.89 -10.67 39.71
N LEU A 16 -2.40 -9.74 38.90
CA LEU A 16 -3.32 -10.04 37.79
C LEU A 16 -2.57 -10.30 36.45
N PHE A 17 -1.29 -9.99 36.37
CA PHE A 17 -0.47 -10.17 35.15
C PHE A 17 0.67 -11.19 35.25
N PHE A 18 0.89 -11.79 36.44
CA PHE A 18 1.96 -12.76 36.66
C PHE A 18 1.48 -14.23 36.66
N ALA A 19 0.91 -14.66 35.53
CA ALA A 19 0.71 -16.08 35.30
C ALA A 19 1.13 -16.43 33.86
N ALA A 20 2.45 -16.24 33.56
CA ALA A 20 3.18 -17.00 32.54
C ALA A 20 4.62 -16.47 32.42
N GLY A 21 5.63 -17.27 32.72
CA GLY A 21 6.98 -17.38 32.18
C GLY A 21 7.80 -16.11 31.90
N THR A 22 8.89 -15.96 32.63
CA THR A 22 10.10 -15.14 32.42
C THR A 22 10.38 -14.62 30.98
N ALA A 23 9.73 -13.54 30.61
CA ALA A 23 10.20 -12.59 29.60
C ALA A 23 9.87 -11.20 30.16
N SER A 24 10.80 -10.25 30.17
CA SER A 24 10.57 -8.88 30.60
C SER A 24 9.46 -8.30 29.74
N ALA A 25 8.27 -8.11 30.30
CA ALA A 25 7.09 -7.70 29.57
C ALA A 25 7.20 -6.20 29.25
N LEU A 26 7.67 -5.87 28.06
CA LEU A 26 7.53 -4.53 27.50
C LEU A 26 6.09 -4.37 27.03
N TYR A 27 5.32 -3.49 27.69
CA TYR A 27 4.04 -3.02 27.20
C TYR A 27 4.18 -1.61 26.65
N PHE A 28 3.64 -1.36 25.47
CA PHE A 28 3.70 -0.07 24.80
C PHE A 28 2.39 0.22 24.08
N ARG A 29 1.85 1.43 24.27
CA ARG A 29 0.75 1.99 23.50
C ARG A 29 0.96 3.48 23.34
N LEU A 30 0.87 3.98 22.11
CA LEU A 30 0.86 5.41 21.79
C LEU A 30 -0.48 5.73 21.14
N ASP A 31 -1.21 6.72 21.67
CA ASP A 31 -2.51 7.12 21.18
C ASP A 31 -2.59 8.65 21.08
N GLY A 32 -2.56 9.16 19.85
CA GLY A 32 -2.44 10.59 19.60
C GLY A 32 -1.15 11.16 20.23
N ASP A 33 -1.34 11.93 21.28
CA ASP A 33 -0.30 12.54 22.10
C ASP A 33 -0.11 11.87 23.46
N ARG A 34 -0.73 10.69 23.70
CA ARG A 34 -0.66 9.98 24.98
C ARG A 34 0.11 8.68 24.88
N LEU A 35 0.99 8.45 25.87
CA LEU A 35 1.83 7.25 25.97
C LEU A 35 1.43 6.39 27.18
N TRP A 36 1.31 5.08 26.95
CA TRP A 36 1.30 4.02 27.96
C TRP A 36 2.53 3.17 27.75
N LEU A 37 3.34 3.02 28.76
CA LEU A 37 4.56 2.23 28.72
C LEU A 37 4.75 1.50 30.05
N GLN A 38 5.03 0.21 29.99
CA GLN A 38 5.61 -0.53 31.09
C GLN A 38 6.89 -1.18 30.60
N ALA A 39 8.01 -0.88 31.22
CA ALA A 39 9.32 -1.41 30.91
C ALA A 39 10.08 -1.76 32.19
N GLU A 40 10.81 -2.85 32.20
CA GLU A 40 11.67 -3.26 33.31
C GLU A 40 13.03 -3.64 32.75
N GLN A 41 14.07 -2.87 33.10
CA GLN A 41 15.45 -3.07 32.59
C GLN A 41 15.53 -3.23 31.06
N THR A 42 14.61 -2.59 30.34
CA THR A 42 14.48 -2.71 28.89
C THR A 42 15.45 -1.76 28.20
N PRO A 43 16.26 -2.21 27.23
CA PRO A 43 17.09 -1.30 26.44
C PRO A 43 16.27 -0.17 25.82
N LEU A 44 16.74 1.08 25.89
CA LEU A 44 16.05 2.22 25.32
C LEU A 44 15.79 2.03 23.82
N VAL A 45 16.72 1.38 23.10
CA VAL A 45 16.56 1.04 21.69
C VAL A 45 15.31 0.17 21.45
N ASP A 46 15.03 -0.81 22.33
CA ASP A 46 13.86 -1.68 22.20
C ASP A 46 12.55 -0.94 22.48
N VAL A 47 12.58 0.02 23.43
CA VAL A 47 11.45 0.90 23.69
C VAL A 47 11.19 1.83 22.50
N LEU A 48 12.23 2.43 21.93
CA LEU A 48 12.14 3.29 20.76
C LEU A 48 11.73 2.51 19.49
N GLU A 49 12.10 1.23 19.40
CA GLU A 49 11.62 0.36 18.32
C GLU A 49 10.07 0.22 18.33
N GLN A 50 9.41 0.29 19.50
CA GLN A 50 7.95 0.25 19.55
C GLN A 50 7.31 1.47 18.86
N PHE A 51 7.93 2.65 19.00
CA PHE A 51 7.48 3.83 18.25
C PHE A 51 7.59 3.61 16.73
N SER A 52 8.68 2.97 16.29
CA SER A 52 8.84 2.61 14.86
C SER A 52 7.75 1.65 14.38
N ARG A 53 7.36 0.68 15.21
CA ARG A 53 6.30 -0.29 14.89
C ARG A 53 4.93 0.35 14.74
N VAL A 54 4.67 1.48 15.41
CA VAL A 54 3.43 2.25 15.26
C VAL A 54 3.53 3.36 14.22
N GLY A 55 4.57 3.32 13.37
CA GLY A 55 4.73 4.23 12.24
C GLY A 55 5.31 5.59 12.59
N VAL A 56 5.97 5.73 13.75
CA VAL A 56 6.77 6.90 14.12
C VAL A 56 8.19 6.68 13.64
N GLY A 57 8.76 7.61 12.88
CA GLY A 57 10.18 7.60 12.53
C GLY A 57 11.03 7.71 13.80
N VAL A 58 12.11 6.96 13.92
CA VAL A 58 13.05 7.09 15.05
C VAL A 58 14.45 7.28 14.54
N ARG A 59 15.11 8.31 15.04
CA ARG A 59 16.54 8.53 14.85
C ARG A 59 17.21 8.50 16.23
N LEU A 60 18.24 7.68 16.37
CA LEU A 60 18.95 7.48 17.64
C LEU A 60 20.44 7.67 17.41
N ASP A 61 21.09 8.35 18.36
CA ASP A 61 22.54 8.37 18.45
C ASP A 61 23.05 6.96 18.83
N PRO A 62 23.88 6.32 17.99
CA PRO A 62 24.34 4.95 18.22
C PRO A 62 25.14 4.75 19.52
N SER A 63 25.64 5.83 20.13
CA SER A 63 26.37 5.77 21.41
C SER A 63 25.46 5.58 22.62
N ILE A 64 24.13 5.75 22.47
CA ILE A 64 23.16 5.60 23.56
C ILE A 64 22.88 4.11 23.79
N GLN A 65 23.24 3.64 24.99
CA GLN A 65 23.07 2.23 25.42
C GLN A 65 22.41 2.16 26.82
N SER A 66 21.47 3.06 27.08
CA SER A 66 20.73 3.08 28.36
C SER A 66 19.59 2.06 28.37
N THR A 67 19.16 1.71 29.60
CA THR A 67 17.96 0.91 29.85
C THR A 67 16.88 1.74 30.51
N VAL A 68 15.63 1.37 30.28
CA VAL A 68 14.45 2.01 30.83
C VAL A 68 13.78 1.07 31.83
N THR A 69 13.42 1.63 32.98
CA THR A 69 12.53 0.99 33.95
C THR A 69 11.49 2.01 34.40
N GLY A 70 10.23 1.73 34.13
CA GLY A 70 9.16 2.67 34.50
C GLY A 70 7.77 2.21 34.07
N LEU A 71 6.79 2.91 34.61
CA LEU A 71 5.36 2.75 34.29
C LEU A 71 4.77 4.12 33.96
N ILE A 72 4.33 4.29 32.73
CA ILE A 72 3.65 5.47 32.20
C ILE A 72 2.21 5.06 31.89
N LEU A 73 1.23 5.82 32.35
CA LEU A 73 -0.19 5.49 32.22
C LEU A 73 -0.96 6.64 31.57
N GLY A 74 -0.93 6.72 30.24
CA GLY A 74 -1.70 7.71 29.48
C GLY A 74 -1.24 9.16 29.71
N GLN A 75 0.05 9.36 29.93
CA GLN A 75 0.64 10.69 30.06
C GLN A 75 0.79 11.34 28.68
N ASP A 76 0.81 12.66 28.65
CA ASP A 76 1.20 13.40 27.46
C ASP A 76 2.58 12.96 26.99
N ILE A 77 2.76 12.87 25.68
CA ILE A 77 4.00 12.32 25.09
C ILE A 77 5.22 13.17 25.42
N ASP A 78 5.07 14.50 25.52
CA ASP A 78 6.18 15.37 25.85
C ASP A 78 6.61 15.14 27.33
N GLU A 79 5.66 15.06 28.26
CA GLU A 79 5.92 14.75 29.67
C GLU A 79 6.50 13.34 29.84
N ALA A 80 5.97 12.37 29.08
CA ALA A 80 6.41 10.99 29.12
C ALA A 80 7.85 10.82 28.59
N LEU A 81 8.16 11.49 27.49
CA LEU A 81 9.51 11.43 26.88
C LEU A 81 10.53 12.23 27.69
N GLU A 82 10.15 13.34 28.33
CA GLU A 82 11.02 14.05 29.25
C GLU A 82 11.53 13.14 30.38
N ALA A 83 10.61 12.35 30.96
CA ALA A 83 10.95 11.38 31.99
C ALA A 83 11.74 10.16 31.45
N LEU A 84 11.38 9.68 30.25
CA LEU A 84 11.98 8.51 29.61
C LEU A 84 13.40 8.76 29.11
N LEU A 85 13.65 9.97 28.62
CA LEU A 85 14.88 10.38 27.96
C LEU A 85 15.73 11.30 28.86
N GLU A 86 15.55 11.22 30.17
CA GLU A 86 16.32 12.03 31.11
C GLU A 86 17.83 11.89 30.84
N GLY A 87 18.51 13.03 30.65
CA GLY A 87 19.94 13.08 30.31
C GLY A 87 20.27 13.05 28.81
N TYR A 88 19.27 12.97 27.93
CA TYR A 88 19.40 13.10 26.49
C TYR A 88 18.59 14.28 25.96
N ASP A 89 19.05 14.85 24.85
CA ASP A 89 18.23 15.79 24.08
C ASP A 89 17.35 15.02 23.08
N TYR A 90 16.13 15.52 22.84
CA TYR A 90 15.26 14.94 21.83
C TYR A 90 14.50 16.02 21.05
N LEU A 91 14.03 15.65 19.84
CA LEU A 91 13.21 16.48 18.96
C LEU A 91 12.01 15.67 18.47
N LEU A 92 10.81 16.23 18.62
CA LEU A 92 9.57 15.65 18.12
C LEU A 92 9.11 16.39 16.86
N THR A 93 8.76 15.64 15.84
CA THR A 93 8.13 16.16 14.62
C THR A 93 6.72 15.63 14.51
N TRP A 94 5.74 16.51 14.31
CA TRP A 94 4.34 16.17 14.21
C TRP A 94 3.82 16.34 12.78
N LYS A 95 2.85 15.50 12.36
CA LYS A 95 2.04 15.69 11.16
C LYS A 95 0.55 15.73 11.53
N MET A 96 -0.24 16.42 10.72
CA MET A 96 -1.70 16.45 10.86
C MET A 96 -2.32 15.46 9.89
N LEU A 97 -2.91 14.38 10.40
CA LEU A 97 -3.74 13.51 9.60
C LEU A 97 -5.06 14.22 9.25
N ARG A 98 -5.51 14.12 8.02
CA ARG A 98 -6.81 14.60 7.57
C ARG A 98 -7.72 13.40 7.38
N GLY A 99 -8.73 13.26 8.21
CA GLY A 99 -9.74 12.23 8.10
C GLY A 99 -11.14 12.83 8.15
N PRO A 100 -12.20 12.02 7.99
CA PRO A 100 -13.58 12.48 8.00
C PRO A 100 -13.99 13.15 9.32
N LEU A 101 -13.31 12.85 10.41
CA LEU A 101 -13.54 13.45 11.73
C LEU A 101 -12.71 14.73 11.98
N GLY A 102 -12.01 15.25 10.97
CA GLY A 102 -11.19 16.46 11.06
C GLY A 102 -9.69 16.20 10.99
N ARG A 103 -8.92 17.11 11.62
CA ARG A 103 -7.46 17.02 11.69
C ARG A 103 -7.06 16.37 13.01
N VAL A 104 -6.23 15.32 12.93
CA VAL A 104 -5.69 14.59 14.08
C VAL A 104 -4.18 14.76 14.11
N PRO A 105 -3.59 15.28 15.21
CA PRO A 105 -2.14 15.31 15.34
C PRO A 105 -1.61 13.89 15.45
N LYS A 106 -0.54 13.60 14.72
CA LYS A 106 0.20 12.34 14.80
C LYS A 106 1.68 12.62 14.92
N LEU A 107 2.33 11.96 15.88
CA LEU A 107 3.78 12.01 16.00
C LEU A 107 4.41 11.36 14.75
N LYS A 108 5.22 12.15 14.03
CA LYS A 108 5.88 11.73 12.79
C LYS A 108 7.24 11.10 13.07
N GLU A 109 8.06 11.78 13.87
CA GLU A 109 9.45 11.38 14.12
C GLU A 109 9.90 11.78 15.53
N ILE A 110 10.70 10.93 16.15
CA ILE A 110 11.44 11.18 17.38
C ILE A 110 12.93 11.09 17.04
N GLN A 111 13.70 12.15 17.35
CA GLN A 111 15.15 12.12 17.28
C GLN A 111 15.71 12.17 18.69
N VAL A 112 16.61 11.25 19.07
CA VAL A 112 17.24 11.18 20.38
C VAL A 112 18.75 11.20 20.22
N TYR A 113 19.42 12.09 20.95
CA TYR A 113 20.85 12.28 20.85
C TYR A 113 21.48 12.76 22.16
N VAL A 114 22.77 12.54 22.29
CA VAL A 114 23.54 13.09 23.41
C VAL A 114 23.54 14.61 23.34
N PRO A 115 23.38 15.34 24.46
CA PRO A 115 23.34 16.79 24.46
C PRO A 115 24.44 17.46 23.62
N GLY A 116 24.00 18.34 22.72
CA GLY A 116 24.90 19.03 21.78
C GLY A 116 25.30 18.25 20.52
N SER A 117 24.80 17.02 20.33
CA SER A 117 25.19 16.11 19.22
C SER A 117 24.07 15.75 18.26
N ALA A 118 23.17 16.68 17.94
CA ALA A 118 22.00 16.43 17.09
C ALA A 118 22.35 15.76 15.73
N ALA A 119 23.52 16.06 15.16
CA ALA A 119 23.98 15.48 13.90
C ALA A 119 24.40 14.01 14.00
N SER A 120 24.55 13.44 15.20
CA SER A 120 24.93 12.04 15.42
C SER A 120 23.76 11.07 15.30
N ALA A 121 22.51 11.55 15.45
CA ALA A 121 21.32 10.73 15.37
C ALA A 121 21.15 10.10 13.98
N ARG A 122 21.08 8.77 13.92
CA ARG A 122 20.92 7.99 12.70
C ARG A 122 19.54 7.34 12.68
N PRO A 123 18.91 7.16 11.50
CA PRO A 123 17.70 6.37 11.41
C PRO A 123 17.92 4.99 12.03
N MET A 124 17.02 4.57 12.90
CA MET A 124 17.03 3.20 13.40
C MET A 124 16.63 2.26 12.25
N PRO A 125 17.36 1.11 12.10
CA PRO A 125 16.94 0.13 11.14
C PRO A 125 15.54 -0.38 11.50
N LYS A 126 14.58 -0.20 10.59
CA LYS A 126 13.26 -0.82 10.74
C LYS A 126 13.47 -2.32 10.55
N LYS A 127 13.12 -3.15 11.55
CA LYS A 127 12.99 -4.59 11.31
C LYS A 127 11.84 -4.78 10.32
N SER A 128 12.20 -5.24 9.12
CA SER A 128 11.31 -5.35 7.98
C SER A 128 10.37 -6.55 8.10
N THR A 129 9.19 -6.33 8.60
CA THR A 129 7.97 -6.96 8.10
C THR A 129 6.85 -5.97 8.37
N ARG A 130 6.71 -4.98 7.47
CA ARG A 130 5.65 -3.98 7.60
C ARG A 130 4.27 -4.64 7.59
N PHE A 131 4.16 -5.75 6.87
CA PHE A 131 2.92 -6.52 6.78
C PHE A 131 3.09 -7.89 7.45
N ASP A 132 3.19 -7.90 8.80
CA ASP A 132 3.17 -9.16 9.57
C ASP A 132 1.80 -9.84 9.38
N ALA A 133 1.75 -10.75 8.41
CA ALA A 133 0.52 -11.35 7.95
C ALA A 133 0.18 -12.63 8.73
N THR A 134 -1.11 -12.87 8.92
CA THR A 134 -1.64 -14.12 9.49
C THR A 134 -2.87 -14.55 8.71
N ARG A 135 -3.27 -15.81 8.90
CA ARG A 135 -4.57 -16.33 8.45
C ARG A 135 -5.50 -16.48 9.64
N GLY A 136 -6.81 -16.36 9.41
CA GLY A 136 -7.80 -16.56 10.45
C GLY A 136 -7.76 -17.97 11.07
N VAL A 137 -8.40 -18.10 12.23
CA VAL A 137 -8.37 -19.31 13.08
C VAL A 137 -8.75 -20.60 12.33
N ALA A 138 -9.54 -20.51 11.27
CA ALA A 138 -9.97 -21.67 10.46
C ALA A 138 -8.97 -22.10 9.37
N GLY A 139 -7.84 -21.39 9.20
CA GLY A 139 -6.82 -21.71 8.18
C GLY A 139 -7.25 -21.52 6.72
N THR A 140 -8.53 -21.26 6.48
CA THR A 140 -9.16 -21.05 5.15
C THR A 140 -9.44 -19.58 4.86
N SER A 141 -9.28 -18.69 5.85
CA SER A 141 -9.49 -17.26 5.68
C SER A 141 -8.36 -16.62 4.89
N PRO A 142 -8.63 -15.54 4.12
CA PRO A 142 -7.60 -14.74 3.47
C PRO A 142 -6.54 -14.22 4.46
N GLU A 143 -5.34 -13.98 3.97
CA GLU A 143 -4.29 -13.36 4.79
C GLU A 143 -4.64 -11.90 5.11
N PHE A 144 -4.31 -11.47 6.32
CA PHE A 144 -4.48 -10.08 6.76
C PHE A 144 -3.32 -9.66 7.68
N VAL A 145 -3.10 -8.36 7.80
CA VAL A 145 -2.08 -7.81 8.71
C VAL A 145 -2.52 -8.03 10.16
N LYS A 146 -1.64 -8.64 10.96
CA LYS A 146 -1.91 -8.87 12.38
C LYS A 146 -2.21 -7.56 13.10
N ASP A 147 -3.09 -7.66 14.07
CA ASP A 147 -3.39 -6.57 15.00
C ASP A 147 -3.87 -5.28 14.30
N GLU A 148 -4.37 -5.34 13.05
CA GLU A 148 -4.88 -4.20 12.29
C GLU A 148 -6.31 -4.41 11.79
N LEU A 149 -7.11 -3.34 11.85
CA LEU A 149 -8.42 -3.22 11.20
C LEU A 149 -8.50 -1.94 10.39
N LEU A 150 -9.27 -1.98 9.32
CA LEU A 150 -9.76 -0.80 8.61
C LEU A 150 -11.14 -0.44 9.15
N VAL A 151 -11.35 0.85 9.43
CA VAL A 151 -12.58 1.33 10.07
C VAL A 151 -13.07 2.62 9.41
N GLY A 152 -14.32 2.61 8.95
CA GLY A 152 -15.07 3.78 8.51
C GLY A 152 -16.13 4.16 9.55
N THR A 153 -16.24 5.45 9.89
CA THR A 153 -17.20 5.96 10.86
C THR A 153 -18.49 6.40 10.17
N ARG A 154 -19.61 6.36 10.90
CA ARG A 154 -20.87 6.92 10.39
C ARG A 154 -20.81 8.44 10.31
N PRO A 155 -21.51 9.06 9.34
CA PRO A 155 -21.68 10.50 9.31
C PRO A 155 -22.23 11.04 10.63
N GLY A 156 -21.65 12.14 11.12
CA GLY A 156 -22.01 12.75 12.40
C GLY A 156 -21.29 12.19 13.62
N THR A 157 -20.51 11.10 13.50
CA THR A 157 -19.62 10.66 14.56
C THR A 157 -18.57 11.73 14.81
N THR A 158 -18.35 12.12 16.06
CA THR A 158 -17.29 13.07 16.43
C THR A 158 -15.99 12.34 16.71
N TYR A 159 -14.87 13.06 16.60
CA TYR A 159 -13.56 12.50 16.96
C TYR A 159 -13.53 11.99 18.40
N ALA A 160 -14.09 12.76 19.36
CA ALA A 160 -14.13 12.37 20.77
C ALA A 160 -14.93 11.08 21.01
N GLN A 161 -16.06 10.87 20.29
CA GLN A 161 -16.82 9.63 20.36
C GLN A 161 -16.04 8.43 19.79
N PHE A 162 -15.37 8.64 18.64
CA PHE A 162 -14.57 7.60 18.03
C PHE A 162 -13.36 7.25 18.90
N GLN A 163 -12.65 8.27 19.43
CA GLN A 163 -11.55 8.08 20.37
C GLN A 163 -11.98 7.33 21.61
N GLY A 164 -13.10 7.71 22.22
CA GLY A 164 -13.64 7.00 23.39
C GLY A 164 -13.99 5.53 23.13
N LEU A 165 -14.43 5.20 21.91
CA LEU A 165 -14.59 3.80 21.48
C LEU A 165 -13.24 3.08 21.37
N LEU A 166 -12.25 3.72 20.72
CA LEU A 166 -10.92 3.14 20.56
C LEU A 166 -10.24 2.89 21.91
N ASP A 167 -10.39 3.81 22.86
CA ASP A 167 -9.88 3.64 24.23
C ASP A 167 -10.47 2.40 24.93
N GLN A 168 -11.77 2.16 24.75
CA GLN A 168 -12.45 1.00 25.35
C GLN A 168 -11.96 -0.34 24.77
N ILE A 169 -11.60 -0.37 23.51
CA ILE A 169 -11.18 -1.60 22.82
C ILE A 169 -9.66 -1.72 22.66
N GLY A 170 -8.89 -0.76 23.15
CA GLY A 170 -7.43 -0.73 23.05
C GLY A 170 -6.90 -0.42 21.64
N GLY A 171 -7.72 0.20 20.78
CA GLY A 171 -7.33 0.55 19.41
C GLY A 171 -6.60 1.90 19.34
N MET A 172 -5.78 2.07 18.31
CA MET A 172 -4.99 3.27 18.07
C MET A 172 -5.03 3.63 16.58
N ILE A 173 -5.30 4.91 16.27
CA ILE A 173 -5.25 5.41 14.89
C ILE A 173 -3.79 5.45 14.42
N VAL A 174 -3.44 4.62 13.45
CA VAL A 174 -2.11 4.61 12.81
C VAL A 174 -2.06 5.60 11.66
N GLU A 175 -3.09 5.60 10.82
CA GLU A 175 -3.15 6.43 9.62
C GLU A 175 -4.62 6.64 9.23
N ALA A 176 -4.86 7.61 8.34
CA ALA A 176 -6.17 7.85 7.76
C ALA A 176 -6.05 8.08 6.25
N ASP A 177 -6.93 7.47 5.49
CA ASP A 177 -7.09 7.77 4.07
C ASP A 177 -8.14 8.86 3.90
N ALA A 178 -7.69 10.07 3.53
CA ALA A 178 -8.56 11.23 3.41
C ALA A 178 -9.54 11.14 2.22
N ALA A 179 -9.20 10.33 1.19
CA ALA A 179 -10.03 10.18 0.01
C ALA A 179 -11.28 9.34 0.28
N THR A 180 -11.12 8.26 1.05
CA THR A 180 -12.20 7.33 1.38
C THR A 180 -12.77 7.53 2.78
N GLY A 181 -12.06 8.25 3.64
CA GLY A 181 -12.46 8.44 5.04
C GLY A 181 -12.21 7.22 5.94
N VAL A 182 -11.34 6.33 5.53
CA VAL A 182 -11.00 5.10 6.26
C VAL A 182 -9.83 5.35 7.20
N TYR A 183 -9.94 4.83 8.42
CA TYR A 183 -8.88 4.81 9.42
C TYR A 183 -8.22 3.44 9.48
N LEU A 184 -6.89 3.41 9.50
CA LEU A 184 -6.12 2.24 9.88
C LEU A 184 -5.98 2.24 11.41
N ILE A 185 -6.55 1.24 12.06
CA ILE A 185 -6.50 1.06 13.50
C ILE A 185 -5.59 -0.11 13.83
N ARG A 186 -4.63 0.11 14.73
CA ARG A 186 -3.77 -0.94 15.27
C ARG A 186 -4.12 -1.22 16.71
N PHE A 187 -3.98 -2.48 17.09
CA PHE A 187 -4.23 -3.00 18.43
C PHE A 187 -2.95 -3.57 19.04
N PRO A 188 -2.90 -3.79 20.37
CA PRO A 188 -1.79 -4.47 21.02
C PRO A 188 -1.52 -5.85 20.40
N THR A 189 -0.26 -6.24 20.35
CA THR A 189 0.16 -7.53 19.78
C THR A 189 -0.57 -8.70 20.43
N GLY A 190 -1.10 -9.58 19.58
CA GLY A 190 -1.87 -10.76 20.02
C GLY A 190 -3.36 -10.51 20.22
N THR A 191 -3.84 -9.32 19.86
CA THR A 191 -5.28 -9.01 19.90
C THR A 191 -6.04 -9.87 18.88
N ASN A 192 -7.18 -10.42 19.29
CA ASN A 192 -8.07 -11.12 18.37
C ASN A 192 -8.90 -10.12 17.57
N VAL A 193 -8.32 -9.61 16.47
CA VAL A 193 -8.98 -8.61 15.62
C VAL A 193 -10.25 -9.13 14.94
N GLU A 194 -10.38 -10.45 14.70
CA GLU A 194 -11.62 -11.03 14.15
C GLU A 194 -12.78 -10.93 15.14
N ALA A 195 -12.49 -11.08 16.44
CA ALA A 195 -13.51 -10.88 17.49
C ALA A 195 -13.90 -9.40 17.59
N LEU A 196 -12.92 -8.48 17.53
CA LEU A 196 -13.17 -7.04 17.52
C LEU A 196 -13.96 -6.60 16.28
N LEU A 197 -13.67 -7.15 15.12
CA LEU A 197 -14.42 -6.88 13.89
C LEU A 197 -15.92 -7.16 14.07
N ARG A 198 -16.27 -8.31 14.67
CA ARG A 198 -17.67 -8.66 14.99
C ARG A 198 -18.31 -7.67 15.99
N GLN A 199 -17.54 -7.16 16.94
CA GLN A 199 -18.03 -6.17 17.91
C GLN A 199 -18.24 -4.82 17.24
N LEU A 200 -17.28 -4.34 16.43
CA LEU A 200 -17.35 -3.07 15.72
C LEU A 200 -18.50 -3.03 14.71
N GLY A 201 -18.78 -4.13 14.00
CA GLY A 201 -19.91 -4.22 13.08
C GLY A 201 -21.29 -4.01 13.71
N ARG A 202 -21.38 -4.06 15.08
CA ARG A 202 -22.61 -3.76 15.83
C ARG A 202 -22.61 -2.39 16.49
N ASN A 203 -21.50 -1.67 16.39
CA ASN A 203 -21.35 -0.37 17.06
C ASN A 203 -22.04 0.76 16.25
N PRO A 204 -22.90 1.58 16.88
CA PRO A 204 -23.64 2.62 16.18
C PRO A 204 -22.77 3.75 15.61
N LEU A 205 -21.52 3.89 16.03
CA LEU A 205 -20.58 4.89 15.51
C LEU A 205 -19.87 4.42 14.24
N ILE A 206 -19.88 3.10 13.96
CA ILE A 206 -19.14 2.50 12.85
C ILE A 206 -20.05 2.27 11.67
N ALA A 207 -19.67 2.74 10.50
CA ALA A 207 -20.34 2.48 9.23
C ALA A 207 -19.95 1.10 8.69
N HIS A 208 -18.65 0.85 8.63
CA HIS A 208 -18.06 -0.40 8.18
C HIS A 208 -16.71 -0.64 8.86
N ALA A 209 -16.36 -1.90 9.05
CA ALA A 209 -15.03 -2.31 9.49
C ALA A 209 -14.66 -3.61 8.80
N GLU A 210 -13.38 -3.78 8.43
CA GLU A 210 -12.87 -5.02 7.84
C GLU A 210 -11.41 -5.27 8.26
N LEU A 211 -10.93 -6.47 8.02
CA LEU A 211 -9.53 -6.84 8.18
C LEU A 211 -8.68 -6.07 7.15
N ASN A 212 -7.47 -5.67 7.53
CA ASN A 212 -6.51 -5.11 6.59
C ASN A 212 -5.89 -6.27 5.78
N TYR A 213 -6.59 -6.70 4.72
CA TYR A 213 -6.20 -7.87 3.92
C TYR A 213 -4.86 -7.69 3.24
N VAL A 214 -4.13 -8.79 3.10
CA VAL A 214 -2.84 -8.85 2.41
C VAL A 214 -3.04 -9.35 0.99
N THR A 215 -2.43 -8.63 0.04
CA THR A 215 -2.29 -9.04 -1.36
C THR A 215 -0.82 -9.34 -1.64
N ARG A 216 -0.56 -10.29 -2.54
CA ARG A 216 0.79 -10.66 -2.96
C ARG A 216 0.99 -10.39 -4.44
N LEU A 217 2.21 -10.03 -4.83
CA LEU A 217 2.60 -10.04 -6.24
C LEU A 217 2.59 -11.47 -6.78
N PRO A 218 2.26 -11.67 -8.05
CA PRO A 218 2.58 -12.92 -8.72
C PRO A 218 4.10 -13.14 -8.64
N GLY A 219 4.53 -14.36 -8.34
CA GLY A 219 5.90 -14.74 -7.96
C GLY A 219 7.02 -14.05 -8.74
N GLY A 220 8.09 -13.78 -8.02
CA GLY A 220 9.15 -12.84 -8.36
C GLY A 220 9.81 -13.03 -9.72
N LEU A 221 10.08 -11.89 -10.31
CA LEU A 221 10.86 -11.76 -11.53
C LEU A 221 12.31 -11.39 -11.15
N SER A 222 13.27 -11.76 -11.97
CA SER A 222 14.71 -11.59 -11.71
C SER A 222 15.09 -10.11 -11.47
N THR A 223 15.81 -9.82 -10.41
CA THR A 223 16.50 -8.56 -10.17
C THR A 223 17.78 -8.47 -10.98
N GLY A 224 18.05 -7.30 -11.52
CA GLY A 224 19.27 -7.04 -12.32
C GLY A 224 18.92 -6.67 -13.75
N PHE A 225 18.83 -5.36 -14.01
CA PHE A 225 18.55 -4.83 -15.34
C PHE A 225 19.86 -4.43 -16.00
N PRO A 226 20.21 -5.00 -17.19
CA PRO A 226 21.31 -4.46 -17.97
C PRO A 226 20.98 -3.02 -18.37
N SER A 227 21.99 -2.17 -18.46
CA SER A 227 21.84 -0.79 -18.89
C SER A 227 21.14 -0.73 -20.24
N LEU A 228 19.99 -0.13 -20.31
CA LEU A 228 19.30 0.16 -21.56
C LEU A 228 20.00 1.35 -22.28
N PRO A 229 19.82 1.48 -23.59
CA PRO A 229 20.15 2.70 -24.31
C PRO A 229 19.48 3.91 -23.62
N ALA A 230 20.10 5.08 -23.67
CA ALA A 230 19.56 6.30 -23.08
C ALA A 230 18.11 6.53 -23.53
N VAL A 231 17.21 6.61 -22.56
CA VAL A 231 15.80 6.86 -22.81
C VAL A 231 15.59 8.37 -22.92
N SER A 232 14.93 8.81 -23.99
CA SER A 232 14.59 10.21 -24.19
C SER A 232 13.45 10.64 -23.23
N PRO A 233 13.51 11.86 -22.65
CA PRO A 233 12.40 12.40 -21.89
C PRO A 233 11.11 12.42 -22.72
N PRO A 234 9.93 12.25 -22.09
CA PRO A 234 8.64 12.38 -22.77
C PRO A 234 8.43 13.83 -23.23
N ALA A 235 7.51 14.04 -24.16
CA ALA A 235 7.13 15.37 -24.58
C ALA A 235 6.51 16.18 -23.41
N ASP A 236 6.76 17.49 -23.39
CA ASP A 236 6.19 18.39 -22.38
C ASP A 236 4.67 18.30 -22.36
N GLY A 237 4.08 18.26 -21.16
CA GLY A 237 2.64 18.17 -20.99
C GLY A 237 2.04 16.79 -21.23
N SER A 238 2.87 15.76 -21.48
CA SER A 238 2.40 14.38 -21.60
C SER A 238 1.76 13.88 -20.30
N ILE A 239 0.67 13.14 -20.44
CA ILE A 239 -0.10 12.55 -19.33
C ILE A 239 0.65 11.33 -18.80
N PRO A 240 0.96 11.27 -17.50
CA PRO A 240 1.68 10.15 -16.93
C PRO A 240 0.78 8.91 -16.76
N VAL A 241 1.42 7.74 -16.88
CA VAL A 241 0.87 6.46 -16.47
C VAL A 241 1.43 6.09 -15.09
N ALA A 242 0.54 5.69 -14.16
CA ALA A 242 0.98 5.20 -12.86
C ALA A 242 1.18 3.68 -12.88
N VAL A 243 2.24 3.23 -12.20
CA VAL A 243 2.51 1.81 -11.93
C VAL A 243 2.54 1.64 -10.42
N LEU A 244 1.52 0.95 -9.88
CA LEU A 244 1.42 0.62 -8.45
C LEU A 244 1.89 -0.82 -8.29
N ASP A 245 3.15 -0.99 -7.83
CA ASP A 245 3.80 -2.29 -7.90
C ASP A 245 4.92 -2.42 -6.83
N SER A 246 5.95 -3.23 -7.07
CA SER A 246 7.10 -3.38 -6.16
C SER A 246 8.07 -2.19 -6.16
N GLY A 247 7.89 -1.23 -7.07
CA GLY A 247 8.70 -0.01 -7.12
C GLY A 247 9.37 0.23 -8.46
N LEU A 248 10.53 0.90 -8.41
CA LEU A 248 11.36 1.18 -9.57
C LEU A 248 12.85 1.10 -9.17
N ASP A 249 13.62 0.32 -9.90
CA ASP A 249 15.07 0.24 -9.71
C ASP A 249 15.73 1.52 -10.30
N PRO A 250 16.46 2.30 -9.48
CA PRO A 250 17.13 3.50 -9.96
C PRO A 250 18.16 3.25 -11.07
N SER A 251 18.72 2.02 -11.14
CA SER A 251 19.71 1.64 -12.15
C SER A 251 19.10 1.25 -13.50
N ALA A 252 17.78 1.10 -13.59
CA ALA A 252 17.07 0.68 -14.80
C ALA A 252 17.09 1.69 -15.97
N GLY A 253 17.63 2.89 -15.75
CA GLY A 253 17.71 3.92 -16.80
C GLY A 253 16.41 4.65 -17.10
N LEU A 254 15.34 4.43 -16.30
CA LEU A 254 14.03 5.07 -16.47
C LEU A 254 13.89 6.42 -15.78
N ALA A 255 14.92 6.90 -15.09
CA ALA A 255 14.90 8.18 -14.36
C ALA A 255 14.39 9.38 -15.19
N PRO A 256 14.73 9.54 -16.50
CA PRO A 256 14.21 10.63 -17.32
C PRO A 256 12.69 10.61 -17.53
N LEU A 257 12.02 9.49 -17.28
CA LEU A 257 10.57 9.34 -17.45
C LEU A 257 9.81 9.55 -16.13
N VAL A 258 10.47 9.49 -14.97
CA VAL A 258 9.80 9.56 -13.67
C VAL A 258 9.36 10.99 -13.39
N SER A 259 8.05 11.25 -13.51
CA SER A 259 7.44 12.54 -13.15
C SER A 259 7.15 12.63 -11.65
N ALA A 260 6.85 11.51 -11.00
CA ALA A 260 6.69 11.40 -9.55
C ALA A 260 6.97 9.97 -9.09
N GLY A 261 7.42 9.83 -7.85
CA GLY A 261 7.68 8.53 -7.23
C GLY A 261 7.42 8.56 -5.73
N TRP A 262 6.93 7.45 -5.18
CA TRP A 262 6.66 7.32 -3.76
C TRP A 262 6.79 5.87 -3.31
N ASP A 263 7.35 5.69 -2.11
CA ASP A 263 7.37 4.42 -1.43
C ASP A 263 6.27 4.38 -0.37
N ALA A 264 5.15 3.69 -0.66
CA ALA A 264 4.03 3.52 0.26
C ALA A 264 4.35 2.51 1.37
N VAL A 265 5.37 1.67 1.16
CA VAL A 265 5.86 0.71 2.17
C VAL A 265 6.73 1.43 3.19
N ASP A 266 7.62 2.31 2.75
CA ASP A 266 8.45 3.14 3.62
C ASP A 266 8.56 4.57 3.08
N PRO A 267 7.62 5.45 3.44
CA PRO A 267 7.54 6.82 2.91
C PRO A 267 8.79 7.70 3.12
N GLU A 268 9.70 7.28 3.99
CA GLU A 268 10.94 8.01 4.27
C GLU A 268 12.12 7.51 3.40
N ARG A 269 11.93 6.46 2.62
CA ARG A 269 12.94 5.92 1.70
C ARG A 269 12.79 6.47 0.29
N ASN A 270 13.92 6.50 -0.40
CA ASN A 270 13.92 6.67 -1.85
C ASN A 270 13.30 5.44 -2.51
N LEU A 271 12.65 5.67 -3.64
CA LEU A 271 12.08 4.62 -4.46
C LEU A 271 13.14 3.58 -4.84
N SER A 272 12.80 2.32 -4.67
CA SER A 272 13.61 1.15 -5.03
C SER A 272 12.69 0.03 -5.47
N ASP A 273 13.25 -1.01 -6.09
CA ASP A 273 12.49 -2.19 -6.51
C ASP A 273 13.28 -3.46 -6.18
N PRO A 274 13.12 -3.99 -4.96
CA PRO A 274 13.83 -5.20 -4.55
C PRO A 274 13.30 -6.48 -5.23
N ASP A 275 12.08 -6.49 -5.75
CA ASP A 275 11.45 -7.62 -6.43
C ASP A 275 11.75 -7.61 -7.94
N GLY A 276 11.80 -6.43 -8.57
CA GLY A 276 12.03 -6.24 -10.00
C GLY A 276 10.77 -6.23 -10.86
N HIS A 277 9.62 -6.67 -10.34
CA HIS A 277 8.37 -6.72 -11.10
C HIS A 277 7.88 -5.33 -11.50
N GLY A 278 7.88 -4.36 -10.57
CA GLY A 278 7.45 -3.00 -10.84
C GLY A 278 8.28 -2.31 -11.92
N THR A 279 9.60 -2.50 -11.91
CA THR A 279 10.49 -1.97 -12.94
C THR A 279 10.15 -2.54 -14.32
N GLN A 280 9.83 -3.83 -14.41
CA GLN A 280 9.44 -4.46 -15.68
C GLN A 280 8.10 -3.91 -16.17
N MET A 281 7.13 -3.74 -15.27
CA MET A 281 5.86 -3.10 -15.62
C MET A 281 6.04 -1.65 -16.05
N ALA A 282 6.99 -0.93 -15.44
CA ALA A 282 7.34 0.44 -15.84
C ALA A 282 7.92 0.52 -17.25
N PHE A 283 8.77 -0.44 -17.69
CA PHE A 283 9.25 -0.50 -19.08
C PHE A 283 8.09 -0.62 -20.07
N LEU A 284 7.12 -1.47 -19.78
CA LEU A 284 5.96 -1.69 -20.66
C LEU A 284 4.98 -0.51 -20.61
N ALA A 285 4.63 -0.05 -19.44
CA ALA A 285 3.68 1.05 -19.26
C ALA A 285 4.20 2.37 -19.84
N SER A 286 5.51 2.62 -19.77
CA SER A 286 6.14 3.80 -20.40
C SER A 286 6.31 3.67 -21.92
N GLY A 287 6.23 2.46 -22.49
CA GLY A 287 6.47 2.22 -23.90
C GLY A 287 7.95 2.16 -24.30
N VAL A 288 8.87 2.13 -23.34
CA VAL A 288 10.30 1.86 -23.61
C VAL A 288 10.47 0.46 -24.19
N LEU A 289 9.70 -0.48 -23.67
CA LEU A 289 9.58 -1.84 -24.21
C LEU A 289 8.11 -2.12 -24.55
N ALA A 290 7.87 -3.09 -25.39
CA ALA A 290 6.52 -3.49 -25.79
C ALA A 290 6.28 -4.97 -25.50
N ALA A 291 5.02 -5.34 -25.26
CA ALA A 291 4.61 -6.74 -25.25
C ALA A 291 4.84 -7.37 -26.62
N ASP A 292 5.05 -8.68 -26.65
CA ASP A 292 5.29 -9.41 -27.90
C ASP A 292 4.14 -9.20 -28.89
N GLY A 293 4.48 -8.99 -30.16
CA GLY A 293 3.52 -8.65 -31.21
C GLY A 293 3.20 -7.17 -31.31
N PHE A 294 3.59 -6.34 -30.34
CA PHE A 294 3.57 -4.89 -30.48
C PHE A 294 4.94 -4.36 -30.92
N SER A 295 4.95 -3.20 -31.53
CA SER A 295 6.17 -2.45 -31.78
C SER A 295 6.28 -1.35 -30.75
N ALA A 296 7.47 -1.14 -30.19
CA ALA A 296 7.72 0.04 -29.39
C ALA A 296 7.39 1.29 -30.21
N SER A 297 6.54 2.14 -29.69
CA SER A 297 5.98 3.28 -30.45
C SER A 297 6.98 4.39 -30.73
N GLY A 298 8.18 4.33 -30.12
CA GLY A 298 9.19 5.38 -30.15
C GLY A 298 8.83 6.62 -29.31
N ALA A 299 7.56 6.75 -28.88
CA ALA A 299 7.10 7.78 -27.98
C ALA A 299 6.98 7.20 -26.56
N THR A 300 7.78 7.72 -25.65
CA THR A 300 7.75 7.33 -24.24
C THR A 300 6.75 8.17 -23.45
N LEU A 301 6.19 7.58 -22.40
CA LEU A 301 5.24 8.24 -21.48
C LEU A 301 5.90 8.53 -20.14
N PRO A 302 5.51 9.65 -19.47
CA PRO A 302 5.93 9.89 -18.11
C PRO A 302 5.38 8.81 -17.16
N LEU A 303 6.13 8.51 -16.12
CA LEU A 303 5.80 7.52 -15.12
C LEU A 303 5.51 8.17 -13.76
N VAL A 304 4.45 7.72 -13.12
CA VAL A 304 4.26 7.83 -11.67
C VAL A 304 4.52 6.44 -11.10
N SER A 305 5.66 6.25 -10.43
CA SER A 305 6.00 4.95 -9.85
C SER A 305 5.71 4.92 -8.36
N VAL A 306 4.92 3.94 -7.93
CA VAL A 306 4.59 3.76 -6.51
C VAL A 306 5.01 2.37 -6.07
N ARG A 307 5.95 2.32 -5.13
CA ARG A 307 6.28 1.08 -4.44
C ARG A 307 5.19 0.80 -3.41
N ALA A 308 4.30 -0.13 -3.71
CA ALA A 308 3.19 -0.54 -2.85
C ALA A 308 3.44 -1.89 -2.16
N PHE A 309 4.44 -2.67 -2.63
CA PHE A 309 4.77 -3.99 -2.11
C PHE A 309 6.13 -3.99 -1.41
N ASP A 310 6.23 -4.75 -0.32
CA ASP A 310 7.46 -4.92 0.44
C ASP A 310 8.45 -5.88 -0.27
N GLU A 311 9.56 -6.19 0.41
CA GLU A 311 10.63 -7.06 -0.09
C GLU A 311 10.19 -8.53 -0.26
N ASP A 312 9.11 -8.93 0.42
CA ASP A 312 8.48 -10.25 0.32
C ASP A 312 7.34 -10.29 -0.73
N GLY A 313 7.18 -9.22 -1.52
CA GLY A 313 6.07 -9.08 -2.48
C GLY A 313 4.70 -8.96 -1.83
N LYS A 314 4.61 -8.47 -0.60
CA LYS A 314 3.36 -8.30 0.15
C LYS A 314 2.95 -6.84 0.22
N THR A 315 1.66 -6.62 0.26
CA THR A 315 1.04 -5.32 0.55
C THR A 315 -0.22 -5.50 1.37
N SER A 316 -0.79 -4.40 1.84
CA SER A 316 -2.10 -4.39 2.49
C SER A 316 -3.10 -3.53 1.72
N ASN A 317 -4.39 -3.79 1.94
CA ASN A 317 -5.44 -2.97 1.33
C ASN A 317 -5.25 -1.49 1.64
N PHE A 318 -4.89 -1.14 2.87
CA PHE A 318 -4.65 0.26 3.23
C PHE A 318 -3.50 0.89 2.43
N ALA A 319 -2.38 0.17 2.25
CA ALA A 319 -1.25 0.68 1.46
C ALA A 319 -1.63 0.87 -0.01
N LEU A 320 -2.45 -0.02 -0.58
CA LEU A 320 -2.96 0.09 -1.95
C LEU A 320 -3.93 1.27 -2.12
N MET A 321 -4.78 1.54 -1.13
CA MET A 321 -5.66 2.72 -1.13
C MET A 321 -4.83 4.01 -1.13
N GLN A 322 -3.80 4.09 -0.31
CA GLN A 322 -2.85 5.21 -0.28
C GLN A 322 -2.09 5.37 -1.60
N ALA A 323 -1.70 4.25 -2.23
CA ALA A 323 -1.03 4.25 -3.53
C ALA A 323 -1.92 4.82 -4.64
N LEU A 324 -3.22 4.45 -4.67
CA LEU A 324 -4.22 5.01 -5.59
C LEU A 324 -4.38 6.52 -5.39
N ALA A 325 -4.55 6.96 -4.14
CA ALA A 325 -4.68 8.38 -3.81
C ALA A 325 -3.42 9.19 -4.19
N TYR A 326 -2.24 8.59 -4.04
CA TYR A 326 -0.99 9.22 -4.49
C TYR A 326 -0.92 9.36 -6.00
N ALA A 327 -1.26 8.31 -6.76
CA ALA A 327 -1.24 8.32 -8.23
C ALA A 327 -2.15 9.41 -8.80
N GLU A 328 -3.34 9.58 -8.24
CA GLU A 328 -4.29 10.66 -8.59
C GLU A 328 -3.66 12.04 -8.34
N LYS A 329 -3.15 12.25 -7.12
CA LYS A 329 -2.52 13.51 -6.72
C LYS A 329 -1.28 13.85 -7.55
N ALA A 330 -0.54 12.84 -8.00
CA ALA A 330 0.63 12.99 -8.87
C ALA A 330 0.27 13.26 -10.34
N GLY A 331 -1.02 13.37 -10.67
CA GLY A 331 -1.50 13.74 -12.00
C GLY A 331 -1.64 12.59 -12.99
N ALA A 332 -1.50 11.35 -12.57
CA ALA A 332 -1.78 10.19 -13.43
C ALA A 332 -3.22 10.24 -13.95
N LYS A 333 -3.42 9.68 -15.15
CA LYS A 333 -4.77 9.47 -15.72
C LYS A 333 -5.03 8.00 -16.03
N VAL A 334 -3.99 7.20 -16.13
CA VAL A 334 -4.09 5.75 -16.27
C VAL A 334 -3.27 5.10 -15.18
N VAL A 335 -3.81 4.08 -14.55
CA VAL A 335 -3.16 3.35 -13.45
C VAL A 335 -3.07 1.88 -13.84
N ASN A 336 -1.86 1.33 -13.84
CA ASN A 336 -1.61 -0.09 -14.00
C ASN A 336 -1.51 -0.78 -12.63
N MET A 337 -2.28 -1.85 -12.45
CA MET A 337 -2.35 -2.69 -11.27
C MET A 337 -2.10 -4.16 -11.67
N SER A 338 -0.83 -4.56 -11.70
CA SER A 338 -0.39 -5.89 -12.12
C SER A 338 -0.45 -6.91 -10.96
N TRP A 339 -1.44 -6.80 -10.11
CA TRP A 339 -1.65 -7.61 -8.91
C TRP A 339 -3.14 -7.83 -8.65
N GLY A 340 -3.45 -8.81 -7.79
CA GLY A 340 -4.82 -9.06 -7.38
C GLY A 340 -4.93 -10.18 -6.36
N SER A 341 -6.13 -10.32 -5.79
CA SER A 341 -6.51 -11.41 -4.88
C SER A 341 -7.98 -11.76 -5.08
N GLU A 342 -8.41 -12.93 -4.60
CA GLU A 342 -9.82 -13.33 -4.62
C GLU A 342 -10.65 -12.66 -3.51
N VAL A 343 -10.05 -11.76 -2.72
CA VAL A 343 -10.72 -11.07 -1.62
C VAL A 343 -11.48 -9.84 -2.12
N ASP A 344 -12.78 -9.87 -2.01
CA ASP A 344 -13.64 -8.69 -2.24
C ASP A 344 -13.67 -7.82 -0.97
N SER A 345 -13.04 -6.66 -1.01
CA SER A 345 -12.98 -5.69 0.08
C SER A 345 -13.86 -4.49 -0.23
N GLU A 346 -14.73 -4.11 0.71
CA GLU A 346 -15.60 -2.94 0.55
C GLU A 346 -14.80 -1.63 0.53
N PHE A 347 -13.75 -1.53 1.34
CA PHE A 347 -12.91 -0.34 1.34
C PHE A 347 -12.06 -0.22 0.08
N MET A 348 -11.53 -1.34 -0.44
CA MET A 348 -10.82 -1.33 -1.72
C MET A 348 -11.77 -0.96 -2.87
N ARG A 349 -12.98 -1.50 -2.88
CA ARG A 349 -14.01 -1.12 -3.86
C ARG A 349 -14.31 0.37 -3.80
N THR A 350 -14.46 0.93 -2.60
CA THR A 350 -14.67 2.37 -2.39
C THR A 350 -13.49 3.19 -2.91
N ALA A 351 -12.25 2.79 -2.64
CA ALA A 351 -11.06 3.47 -3.14
C ALA A 351 -10.99 3.48 -4.67
N ILE A 352 -11.30 2.35 -5.30
CA ILE A 352 -11.42 2.21 -6.77
C ILE A 352 -12.49 3.14 -7.32
N GLN A 353 -13.68 3.19 -6.72
CA GLN A 353 -14.76 4.08 -7.13
C GLN A 353 -14.37 5.56 -7.01
N VAL A 354 -13.76 5.96 -5.90
CA VAL A 354 -13.26 7.33 -5.71
C VAL A 354 -12.24 7.68 -6.78
N ALA A 355 -11.25 6.82 -7.04
CA ALA A 355 -10.23 7.02 -8.05
C ALA A 355 -10.86 7.18 -9.46
N ALA A 356 -11.81 6.34 -9.83
CA ALA A 356 -12.54 6.42 -11.10
C ALA A 356 -13.36 7.71 -11.21
N GLN A 357 -14.02 8.15 -10.14
CA GLN A 357 -14.77 9.43 -10.08
C GLN A 357 -13.86 10.65 -10.24
N GLN A 358 -12.60 10.56 -9.81
CA GLN A 358 -11.56 11.58 -10.03
C GLN A 358 -10.97 11.54 -11.45
N GLY A 359 -11.47 10.64 -12.30
CA GLY A 359 -11.13 10.55 -13.71
C GLY A 359 -9.91 9.69 -14.03
N LEU A 360 -9.55 8.76 -13.15
CA LEU A 360 -8.54 7.76 -13.45
C LEU A 360 -9.13 6.59 -14.26
N ILE A 361 -8.41 6.14 -15.27
CA ILE A 361 -8.64 4.88 -15.94
C ILE A 361 -7.83 3.81 -15.22
N LEU A 362 -8.51 2.86 -14.62
CA LEU A 362 -7.93 1.81 -13.80
C LEU A 362 -7.85 0.53 -14.63
N VAL A 363 -6.65 -0.04 -14.74
CA VAL A 363 -6.36 -1.25 -15.52
C VAL A 363 -5.74 -2.27 -14.61
N ALA A 364 -6.27 -3.50 -14.57
CA ALA A 364 -5.74 -4.54 -13.71
C ALA A 364 -5.64 -5.90 -14.41
N ALA A 365 -4.65 -6.67 -14.00
CA ALA A 365 -4.43 -8.04 -14.44
C ALA A 365 -5.53 -8.98 -13.94
N ALA A 366 -6.05 -9.86 -14.78
CA ALA A 366 -7.09 -10.82 -14.40
C ALA A 366 -6.56 -11.96 -13.53
N GLY A 367 -5.24 -12.15 -13.46
CA GLY A 367 -4.58 -13.22 -12.71
C GLY A 367 -3.99 -14.31 -13.59
N ASN A 368 -3.08 -15.10 -13.00
CA ASN A 368 -2.30 -16.12 -13.70
C ASN A 368 -2.68 -17.55 -13.27
N GLU A 369 -3.83 -17.71 -12.63
CA GLU A 369 -4.43 -19.01 -12.29
C GLU A 369 -5.79 -19.11 -12.97
N PRO A 370 -6.00 -20.06 -13.90
CA PRO A 370 -7.20 -20.15 -14.74
C PRO A 370 -8.39 -20.77 -13.98
N THR A 371 -8.71 -20.22 -12.82
CA THR A 371 -9.77 -20.72 -11.93
C THR A 371 -11.17 -20.33 -12.37
N GLY A 372 -11.29 -19.22 -13.13
CA GLY A 372 -12.58 -18.60 -13.45
C GLY A 372 -13.17 -17.78 -12.30
N ASN A 373 -12.50 -17.74 -11.13
CA ASN A 373 -12.92 -16.92 -10.00
C ASN A 373 -12.62 -15.44 -10.22
N ALA A 374 -13.47 -14.59 -9.67
CA ALA A 374 -13.23 -13.15 -9.67
C ALA A 374 -11.94 -12.81 -8.89
N VAL A 375 -11.09 -11.98 -9.48
CA VAL A 375 -9.87 -11.45 -8.88
C VAL A 375 -10.00 -9.94 -8.76
N TYR A 376 -9.77 -9.41 -7.58
CA TYR A 376 -9.88 -7.98 -7.28
C TYR A 376 -8.49 -7.34 -7.20
N PRO A 377 -8.31 -6.12 -7.77
CA PRO A 377 -9.35 -5.18 -8.17
C PRO A 377 -9.91 -5.39 -9.59
N ALA A 378 -9.41 -6.31 -10.40
CA ALA A 378 -9.84 -6.49 -11.78
C ALA A 378 -11.38 -6.68 -11.91
N ALA A 379 -12.00 -7.42 -10.99
CA ALA A 379 -13.44 -7.71 -11.02
C ALA A 379 -14.33 -6.54 -10.56
N TYR A 380 -13.79 -5.39 -10.13
CA TYR A 380 -14.62 -4.22 -9.88
C TYR A 380 -15.04 -3.53 -11.18
N SER A 381 -16.29 -3.09 -11.27
CA SER A 381 -16.88 -2.51 -12.49
C SER A 381 -16.16 -1.27 -13.03
N ASP A 382 -15.47 -0.54 -12.17
CA ASP A 382 -14.75 0.67 -12.53
C ASP A 382 -13.33 0.38 -13.05
N VAL A 383 -12.89 -0.88 -13.00
CA VAL A 383 -11.58 -1.35 -13.49
C VAL A 383 -11.73 -1.96 -14.89
N ILE A 384 -10.71 -1.85 -15.71
CA ILE A 384 -10.58 -2.60 -16.97
C ILE A 384 -9.78 -3.87 -16.62
N ALA A 385 -10.47 -5.00 -16.59
CA ALA A 385 -9.87 -6.30 -16.32
C ALA A 385 -9.21 -6.86 -17.59
N VAL A 386 -7.93 -7.22 -17.51
CA VAL A 386 -7.15 -7.66 -18.67
C VAL A 386 -6.72 -9.11 -18.53
N GLY A 387 -7.23 -9.96 -19.42
CA GLY A 387 -6.79 -11.32 -19.63
C GLY A 387 -5.59 -11.42 -20.57
N GLY A 388 -4.98 -12.61 -20.65
CA GLY A 388 -3.80 -12.86 -21.46
C GLY A 388 -4.06 -13.73 -22.69
N VAL A 389 -3.45 -13.36 -23.83
CA VAL A 389 -3.37 -14.20 -25.02
C VAL A 389 -1.92 -14.49 -25.38
N GLY A 390 -1.69 -15.65 -26.00
CA GLY A 390 -0.39 -16.01 -26.56
C GLY A 390 -0.07 -15.28 -27.87
N ALA A 391 1.13 -15.51 -28.41
CA ALA A 391 1.57 -14.95 -29.68
C ALA A 391 0.72 -15.41 -30.89
N ASP A 392 0.03 -16.53 -30.77
CA ASP A 392 -0.91 -17.09 -31.75
C ASP A 392 -2.33 -16.46 -31.66
N GLY A 393 -2.54 -15.53 -30.73
CA GLY A 393 -3.82 -14.89 -30.46
C GLY A 393 -4.81 -15.79 -29.71
N GLN A 394 -4.40 -17.01 -29.32
CA GLN A 394 -5.23 -17.89 -28.48
C GLN A 394 -5.11 -17.55 -27.01
N PRO A 395 -6.08 -17.95 -26.16
CA PRO A 395 -5.97 -17.77 -24.72
C PRO A 395 -4.66 -18.33 -24.19
N TRP A 396 -3.94 -17.51 -23.38
CA TRP A 396 -2.80 -18.05 -22.65
C TRP A 396 -3.28 -19.02 -21.56
N ALA A 397 -2.71 -20.23 -21.53
CA ALA A 397 -3.21 -21.34 -20.74
C ALA A 397 -3.34 -21.05 -19.22
N ASN A 398 -2.47 -20.17 -18.70
CA ASN A 398 -2.53 -19.78 -17.29
C ASN A 398 -3.29 -18.47 -17.06
N SER A 399 -3.81 -17.81 -18.10
CA SER A 399 -4.62 -16.61 -17.90
C SER A 399 -5.91 -16.97 -17.16
N ASN A 400 -6.18 -16.25 -16.09
CA ASN A 400 -7.53 -16.29 -15.54
C ASN A 400 -8.55 -15.72 -16.55
N HIS A 401 -9.79 -16.15 -16.43
CA HIS A 401 -10.89 -15.85 -17.38
C HIS A 401 -12.21 -15.75 -16.61
N GLY A 402 -13.23 -15.30 -17.28
CA GLY A 402 -14.58 -15.20 -16.68
C GLY A 402 -15.32 -13.98 -17.14
N ALA A 403 -16.55 -13.82 -16.65
CA ALA A 403 -17.43 -12.70 -17.01
C ALA A 403 -16.89 -11.32 -16.54
N PHE A 404 -15.92 -11.32 -15.63
CA PHE A 404 -15.30 -10.08 -15.12
C PHE A 404 -14.21 -9.54 -16.05
N VAL A 405 -13.66 -10.35 -16.99
CA VAL A 405 -12.64 -9.89 -17.93
C VAL A 405 -13.26 -8.99 -19.00
N ASP A 406 -12.71 -7.79 -19.18
CA ASP A 406 -13.18 -6.82 -20.18
C ASP A 406 -12.48 -6.97 -21.52
N VAL A 407 -11.18 -7.20 -21.51
CA VAL A 407 -10.31 -7.27 -22.71
C VAL A 407 -9.18 -8.23 -22.46
N SER A 408 -8.63 -8.82 -23.55
CA SER A 408 -7.38 -9.56 -23.49
C SER A 408 -6.29 -8.84 -24.28
N ALA A 409 -5.03 -9.08 -23.93
CA ALA A 409 -3.87 -8.53 -24.63
C ALA A 409 -2.70 -9.53 -24.59
N PRO A 410 -1.63 -9.37 -25.41
CA PRO A 410 -0.47 -10.25 -25.36
C PRO A 410 0.07 -10.40 -23.95
N ALA A 411 0.25 -11.65 -23.52
CA ALA A 411 0.69 -11.98 -22.16
C ALA A 411 2.20 -12.16 -22.06
N SER A 412 2.96 -12.02 -23.13
CA SER A 412 4.41 -12.22 -23.15
C SER A 412 5.14 -10.95 -23.56
N ALA A 413 6.37 -10.81 -23.04
CA ALA A 413 7.31 -9.78 -23.43
C ALA A 413 8.75 -10.28 -23.25
N THR A 414 9.63 -9.83 -24.15
CA THR A 414 11.08 -9.98 -23.98
C THR A 414 11.62 -8.72 -23.34
N LEU A 415 11.98 -8.84 -22.05
CA LEU A 415 12.52 -7.77 -21.23
C LEU A 415 14.04 -7.93 -21.07
N PRO A 416 14.77 -6.90 -20.57
CA PRO A 416 16.23 -6.98 -20.44
C PRO A 416 16.74 -8.15 -19.60
N SER A 417 15.92 -8.60 -18.63
CA SER A 417 16.22 -9.71 -17.72
C SER A 417 15.76 -11.08 -18.23
N GLY A 418 15.08 -11.15 -19.40
CA GLY A 418 14.60 -12.40 -19.99
C GLY A 418 13.21 -12.29 -20.61
N SER A 419 12.67 -13.43 -21.05
CA SER A 419 11.30 -13.52 -21.56
C SER A 419 10.35 -13.88 -20.42
N TYR A 420 9.27 -13.13 -20.31
CA TYR A 420 8.27 -13.25 -19.26
C TYR A 420 6.88 -13.45 -19.84
N VAL A 421 6.02 -14.11 -19.05
CA VAL A 421 4.64 -14.36 -19.42
C VAL A 421 3.74 -14.13 -18.20
N GLY A 422 2.67 -13.36 -18.39
CA GLY A 422 1.69 -13.07 -17.34
C GLY A 422 0.67 -12.02 -17.76
N THR A 423 -0.51 -12.03 -17.13
CA THR A 423 -1.54 -10.99 -17.32
C THR A 423 -1.06 -9.61 -16.83
N SER A 424 -0.01 -9.56 -16.01
CA SER A 424 0.73 -8.34 -15.65
C SER A 424 1.25 -7.58 -16.88
N ILE A 425 1.80 -8.33 -17.87
CA ILE A 425 2.27 -7.79 -19.16
C ILE A 425 1.09 -7.26 -19.96
N SER A 426 0.01 -8.03 -20.01
CA SER A 426 -1.21 -7.66 -20.72
C SER A 426 -1.81 -6.38 -20.18
N SER A 427 -1.90 -6.23 -18.83
CA SER A 427 -2.44 -5.03 -18.18
C SER A 427 -1.54 -3.80 -18.44
N ALA A 428 -0.22 -3.94 -18.34
CA ALA A 428 0.72 -2.85 -18.62
C ALA A 428 0.65 -2.39 -20.08
N ALA A 429 0.47 -3.33 -21.03
CA ALA A 429 0.30 -3.01 -22.44
C ALA A 429 -1.01 -2.26 -22.73
N VAL A 430 -2.12 -2.65 -22.09
CA VAL A 430 -3.41 -1.94 -22.19
C VAL A 430 -3.31 -0.55 -21.52
N ALA A 431 -2.65 -0.44 -20.36
CA ALA A 431 -2.44 0.84 -19.69
C ALA A 431 -1.61 1.79 -20.57
N HIS A 432 -0.53 1.30 -21.20
CA HIS A 432 0.26 2.07 -22.18
C HIS A 432 -0.60 2.56 -23.32
N ALA A 433 -1.37 1.67 -23.96
CA ALA A 433 -2.22 2.02 -25.11
C ALA A 433 -3.25 3.11 -24.77
N LEU A 434 -3.87 3.02 -23.60
CA LEU A 434 -4.84 4.01 -23.14
C LEU A 434 -4.18 5.35 -22.81
N ALA A 435 -3.02 5.34 -22.14
CA ALA A 435 -2.27 6.55 -21.84
C ALA A 435 -1.80 7.24 -23.13
N GLN A 436 -1.34 6.47 -24.11
CA GLN A 436 -0.96 6.98 -25.42
C GLN A 436 -2.17 7.57 -26.18
N TYR A 437 -3.34 6.90 -26.11
CA TYR A 437 -4.59 7.41 -26.66
C TYR A 437 -5.00 8.75 -26.06
N LEU A 438 -4.92 8.89 -24.73
CA LEU A 438 -5.22 10.14 -24.03
C LEU A 438 -4.26 11.27 -24.39
N ASN A 439 -2.96 10.97 -24.55
CA ASN A 439 -1.95 11.94 -24.96
C ASN A 439 -2.20 12.49 -26.36
N GLN A 440 -2.73 11.66 -27.28
CA GLN A 440 -3.13 12.11 -28.61
C GLN A 440 -4.46 12.87 -28.64
N ARG A 441 -5.31 12.69 -27.61
CA ARG A 441 -6.68 13.25 -27.53
C ARG A 441 -6.94 13.85 -26.15
N PRO A 442 -6.28 14.99 -25.83
CA PRO A 442 -6.48 15.65 -24.55
C PRO A 442 -7.95 15.99 -24.29
N GLY A 443 -8.39 15.82 -23.04
CA GLY A 443 -9.78 16.07 -22.65
C GLY A 443 -10.75 14.91 -22.87
N THR A 444 -10.26 13.74 -23.37
CA THR A 444 -11.08 12.54 -23.45
C THR A 444 -11.53 12.07 -22.07
N THR A 445 -12.82 11.79 -21.92
CA THR A 445 -13.36 11.25 -20.66
C THR A 445 -13.04 9.77 -20.50
N VAL A 446 -13.07 9.25 -19.24
CA VAL A 446 -12.90 7.82 -18.95
C VAL A 446 -13.86 6.96 -19.77
N ALA A 447 -15.15 7.33 -19.84
CA ALA A 447 -16.15 6.60 -20.60
C ALA A 447 -15.83 6.58 -22.11
N ALA A 448 -15.39 7.71 -22.68
CA ALA A 448 -15.01 7.79 -24.08
C ALA A 448 -13.76 6.95 -24.40
N ALA A 449 -12.77 6.94 -23.51
CA ALA A 449 -11.57 6.12 -23.67
C ALA A 449 -11.87 4.62 -23.61
N ARG A 450 -12.72 4.18 -22.65
CA ARG A 450 -13.20 2.79 -22.55
C ARG A 450 -13.97 2.38 -23.82
N ALA A 451 -14.87 3.24 -24.32
CA ALA A 451 -15.62 2.99 -25.55
C ALA A 451 -14.72 2.89 -26.76
N ALA A 452 -13.71 3.76 -26.88
CA ALA A 452 -12.74 3.72 -27.96
C ALA A 452 -11.91 2.43 -27.95
N LEU A 453 -11.46 2.00 -26.76
CA LEU A 453 -10.79 0.73 -26.59
C LEU A 453 -11.69 -0.41 -27.07
N ALA A 454 -12.91 -0.51 -26.58
CA ALA A 454 -13.86 -1.58 -26.93
C ALA A 454 -14.15 -1.62 -28.43
N ALA A 455 -14.31 -0.46 -29.09
CA ALA A 455 -14.56 -0.36 -30.51
C ALA A 455 -13.33 -0.77 -31.37
N ALA A 456 -12.13 -0.66 -30.82
CA ALA A 456 -10.90 -0.97 -31.53
C ALA A 456 -10.52 -2.45 -31.47
N LEU A 457 -11.06 -3.26 -30.57
CA LEU A 457 -10.64 -4.63 -30.32
C LEU A 457 -10.78 -5.54 -31.54
N SER A 458 -9.89 -6.51 -31.68
CA SER A 458 -10.07 -7.67 -32.55
C SER A 458 -10.98 -8.71 -31.86
N PRO A 459 -11.59 -9.64 -32.62
CA PRO A 459 -12.49 -10.63 -32.02
C PRO A 459 -11.87 -11.42 -30.88
N ALA A 460 -12.68 -11.72 -29.86
CA ALA A 460 -12.24 -12.55 -28.73
C ALA A 460 -11.97 -14.00 -29.21
N PRO A 461 -10.91 -14.65 -28.69
CA PRO A 461 -10.55 -16.01 -29.09
C PRO A 461 -11.48 -17.06 -28.50
N ALA A 462 -12.08 -16.79 -27.35
CA ALA A 462 -12.99 -17.70 -26.64
C ALA A 462 -13.89 -16.91 -25.66
N GLY A 463 -14.96 -17.54 -25.17
CA GLY A 463 -15.78 -17.00 -24.10
C GLY A 463 -14.99 -16.85 -22.79
N GLY A 464 -15.27 -15.77 -22.05
CA GLY A 464 -14.59 -15.46 -20.78
C GLY A 464 -13.27 -14.70 -20.91
N TYR A 465 -12.85 -14.34 -22.14
CA TYR A 465 -11.62 -13.56 -22.40
C TYR A 465 -11.94 -12.11 -22.84
N GLY A 466 -13.07 -11.58 -22.37
CA GLY A 466 -13.52 -10.21 -22.60
C GLY A 466 -14.21 -10.01 -23.96
N ALA A 467 -14.44 -8.73 -24.30
CA ALA A 467 -15.09 -8.32 -25.54
C ALA A 467 -14.21 -8.53 -26.78
N GLY A 468 -12.90 -8.69 -26.60
CA GLY A 468 -11.96 -8.90 -27.69
C GLY A 468 -10.50 -8.77 -27.24
N VAL A 469 -9.59 -8.75 -28.24
CA VAL A 469 -8.16 -8.67 -28.02
C VAL A 469 -7.61 -7.34 -28.49
N LEU A 470 -6.85 -6.68 -27.63
CA LEU A 470 -5.97 -5.60 -28.04
C LEU A 470 -4.69 -6.21 -28.63
N ASP A 471 -4.72 -6.50 -29.90
CA ASP A 471 -3.56 -6.92 -30.71
C ASP A 471 -2.95 -5.72 -31.46
N ALA A 472 -1.92 -5.95 -32.27
CA ALA A 472 -1.26 -4.89 -33.05
C ALA A 472 -2.22 -4.18 -34.04
N ALA A 473 -3.23 -4.88 -34.57
CA ALA A 473 -4.22 -4.29 -35.46
C ALA A 473 -5.23 -3.43 -34.67
N ALA A 474 -5.68 -3.92 -33.52
CA ALA A 474 -6.53 -3.17 -32.59
C ALA A 474 -5.83 -1.93 -32.06
N LEU A 475 -4.54 -2.04 -31.68
CA LEU A 475 -3.74 -0.90 -31.23
C LEU A 475 -3.67 0.19 -32.32
N ARG A 476 -3.44 -0.21 -33.59
CA ARG A 476 -3.45 0.75 -34.71
C ARG A 476 -4.81 1.42 -34.88
N ARG A 477 -5.92 0.67 -34.77
CA ARG A 477 -7.28 1.25 -34.84
C ARG A 477 -7.56 2.21 -33.67
N LEU A 478 -7.10 1.88 -32.48
CA LEU A 478 -7.27 2.74 -31.31
C LEU A 478 -6.51 4.07 -31.47
N LEU A 479 -5.28 4.03 -31.94
CA LEU A 479 -4.43 5.21 -32.02
C LEU A 479 -4.67 6.04 -33.28
N ASN A 480 -5.06 5.40 -34.41
CA ASN A 480 -5.27 6.02 -35.72
C ASN A 480 -6.63 5.58 -36.29
N PRO A 481 -7.76 6.02 -35.71
CA PRO A 481 -9.11 5.65 -36.14
C PRO A 481 -9.48 6.22 -37.50
#